data_b66bf156e3832aa7eb8fc459732b00ba
#
_entry.id   b66bf156e3832aa7eb8fc459732b00ba
#
_cell.length_a   1.000
_cell.length_b   1.000
_cell.length_c   1.000
_cell.angle_alpha   90.00
_cell.angle_beta   90.00
_cell.angle_gamma   90.00
#
_symmetry.space_group_name_H-M   'P 1'
#
loop_
_entity.id
_entity.type
_entity.pdbx_description
1 polymer ?
#
loop_
_entity_poly.entity_id
_entity_poly.type
_entity_poly.pdbx_seq_one_letter_code
_entity_poly.pdbx_strand_id
1 'polypeptide(L)'
;MAQTKSKLGLLPWDRCPADSQWISDKLACLNDDDRAKVCRAYSKAFRDAVDNEPLERKKINQGRFTANTRLRLFINKRLKNLATLN
;
A
#
# COMPACT_ATOMS: atom_id res chain seq x y z
N MET A 1 14.89 6.55 17.08
CA MET A 1 14.48 6.75 16.94
C MET A 1 13.43 7.05 16.39
N ALA A 2 12.90 6.95 16.43
CA ALA A 2 11.82 7.00 15.98
C ALA A 2 11.38 7.92 15.02
N GLN A 3 11.91 8.78 14.91
CA GLN A 3 11.52 9.74 14.15
C GLN A 3 11.51 9.57 12.79
N THR A 4 12.12 8.76 12.37
CA THR A 4 12.28 8.62 11.01
C THR A 4 11.04 8.35 10.26
N LYS A 5 10.14 7.67 10.84
CA LYS A 5 9.01 7.35 10.11
C LYS A 5 8.13 8.48 9.84
N SER A 6 8.25 9.52 10.54
CA SER A 6 7.34 10.62 10.34
C SER A 6 7.52 11.29 8.99
N LYS A 7 8.65 11.15 8.34
CA LYS A 7 8.83 11.77 7.04
C LYS A 7 7.93 11.19 5.98
N LEU A 8 7.66 9.91 6.03
CA LEU A 8 6.81 9.25 5.04
C LEU A 8 5.37 9.14 5.47
N GLY A 9 5.10 9.42 6.75
CA GLY A 9 3.78 9.24 7.28
C GLY A 9 3.46 7.79 7.56
N LEU A 10 2.19 7.49 7.76
CA LEU A 10 1.76 6.14 8.05
C LEU A 10 1.91 5.24 6.84
N LEU A 11 2.54 4.08 7.05
CA LEU A 11 2.75 3.09 6.00
C LEU A 11 2.17 1.75 6.40
N PRO A 12 1.83 0.89 5.42
CA PRO A 12 1.37 -0.45 5.74
C PRO A 12 2.41 -1.20 6.54
N TRP A 13 1.94 -1.96 7.52
CA TRP A 13 2.82 -2.75 8.36
C TRP A 13 3.55 -3.81 7.54
N ASP A 14 2.81 -4.51 6.67
CA ASP A 14 3.39 -5.53 5.81
C ASP A 14 3.60 -4.94 4.42
N ARG A 15 4.84 -4.82 4.02
CA ARG A 15 5.22 -4.31 2.71
C ARG A 15 6.68 -4.64 2.44
N CYS A 16 7.09 -4.50 1.20
CA CYS A 16 8.50 -4.56 0.86
C CYS A 16 9.10 -3.18 1.17
N PRO A 17 10.14 -3.10 2.01
CA PRO A 17 10.71 -1.79 2.36
C PRO A 17 11.13 -0.95 1.16
N ALA A 18 11.56 -1.59 0.09
CA ALA A 18 11.97 -0.87 -1.11
C ALA A 18 10.83 -0.08 -1.74
N ASP A 19 9.59 -0.46 -1.46
CA ASP A 19 8.42 0.20 -2.02
C ASP A 19 7.88 1.32 -1.13
N SER A 20 8.51 1.58 0.01
CA SER A 20 7.96 2.52 0.99
C SER A 20 7.70 3.91 0.43
N GLN A 21 8.64 4.46 -0.34
CA GLN A 21 8.45 5.79 -0.89
C GLN A 21 7.32 5.81 -1.91
N TRP A 22 7.27 4.82 -2.79
CA TRP A 22 6.20 4.73 -3.78
C TRP A 22 4.83 4.63 -3.10
N ILE A 23 4.74 3.80 -2.05
CA ILE A 23 3.50 3.63 -1.30
C ILE A 23 3.11 4.96 -0.65
N SER A 24 4.06 5.62 -0.01
CA SER A 24 3.78 6.89 0.65
C SER A 24 3.26 7.93 -0.34
N ASP A 25 3.88 7.98 -1.52
CA ASP A 25 3.46 8.91 -2.55
C ASP A 25 2.02 8.64 -2.99
N LYS A 26 1.66 7.35 -3.12
CA LYS A 26 0.29 7.00 -3.50
C LYS A 26 -0.71 7.36 -2.42
N LEU A 27 -0.32 7.22 -1.15
CA LEU A 27 -1.22 7.49 -0.04
C LEU A 27 -1.35 8.98 0.28
N ALA A 28 -0.53 9.81 -0.32
CA ALA A 28 -0.49 11.23 0.02
C ALA A 28 -1.80 11.97 -0.23
N CYS A 29 -2.63 11.47 -1.15
CA CYS A 29 -3.90 12.10 -1.45
C CYS A 29 -5.01 11.75 -0.46
N LEU A 30 -4.74 10.90 0.52
CA LEU A 30 -5.74 10.43 1.46
C LEU A 30 -5.65 11.17 2.79
N ASN A 31 -6.81 11.38 3.43
CA ASN A 31 -6.80 11.90 4.79
C ASN A 31 -6.33 10.80 5.73
N ASP A 32 -6.12 11.13 7.00
CA ASP A 32 -5.53 10.19 7.95
C ASP A 32 -6.38 8.94 8.16
N ASP A 33 -7.69 9.10 8.25
CA ASP A 33 -8.56 7.95 8.47
C ASP A 33 -8.55 7.01 7.28
N ASP A 34 -8.66 7.54 6.08
CA ASP A 34 -8.64 6.73 4.88
C ASP A 34 -7.28 6.09 4.68
N ARG A 35 -6.23 6.84 4.98
CA ARG A 35 -4.87 6.31 4.86
C ARG A 35 -4.69 5.10 5.78
N ALA A 36 -5.18 5.19 7.02
CA ALA A 36 -5.09 4.08 7.96
C ALA A 36 -5.84 2.85 7.45
N LYS A 37 -7.02 3.07 6.89
CA LYS A 37 -7.81 1.95 6.36
C LYS A 37 -7.11 1.29 5.19
N VAL A 38 -6.56 2.08 4.30
CA VAL A 38 -5.87 1.56 3.12
C VAL A 38 -4.59 0.83 3.52
N CYS A 39 -3.88 1.35 4.53
CA CYS A 39 -2.69 0.67 5.03
C CYS A 39 -3.02 -0.71 5.58
N ARG A 40 -4.14 -0.84 6.29
CA ARG A 40 -4.55 -2.15 6.81
C ARG A 40 -4.93 -3.09 5.68
N ALA A 41 -5.64 -2.59 4.68
CA ALA A 41 -6.04 -3.42 3.54
C ALA A 41 -4.82 -3.85 2.73
N TYR A 42 -3.87 -2.96 2.55
CA TYR A 42 -2.64 -3.27 1.84
C TYR A 42 -1.87 -4.37 2.57
N SER A 43 -1.72 -4.22 3.88
CA SER A 43 -1.00 -5.20 4.68
C SER A 43 -1.65 -6.58 4.60
N LYS A 44 -2.96 -6.62 4.65
CA LYS A 44 -3.67 -7.89 4.54
C LYS A 44 -3.47 -8.52 3.18
N ALA A 45 -3.57 -7.73 2.11
CA ALA A 45 -3.39 -8.25 0.76
C ALA A 45 -1.96 -8.77 0.57
N PHE A 46 -0.98 -8.03 1.08
CA PHE A 46 0.42 -8.44 1.01
C PHE A 46 0.62 -9.77 1.72
N ARG A 47 0.15 -9.85 2.96
CA ARG A 47 0.35 -11.03 3.78
C ARG A 47 -0.36 -12.25 3.19
N ASP A 48 -1.59 -12.07 2.72
CA ASP A 48 -2.34 -13.17 2.11
C ASP A 48 -1.63 -13.69 0.87
N ALA A 49 -1.09 -12.81 0.04
CA ALA A 49 -0.38 -13.21 -1.16
C ALA A 49 0.91 -13.98 -0.82
N VAL A 50 1.62 -13.50 0.19
CA VAL A 50 2.81 -14.20 0.66
C VAL A 50 2.46 -15.59 1.17
N ASP A 51 1.41 -15.69 1.98
CA ASP A 51 1.02 -16.96 2.57
C ASP A 51 0.53 -17.95 1.54
N ASN A 52 -0.07 -17.47 0.46
CA ASN A 52 -0.62 -18.34 -0.58
C ASN A 52 0.40 -18.75 -1.64
N GLU A 53 1.57 -18.15 -1.63
CA GLU A 53 2.59 -18.52 -2.61
C GLU A 53 3.41 -19.68 -2.11
N PRO A 54 3.41 -20.82 -2.81
CA PRO A 54 4.14 -22.01 -2.32
C PRO A 54 5.65 -21.93 -2.46
N LEU A 55 6.15 -21.11 -3.39
CA LEU A 55 7.58 -21.03 -3.61
C LEU A 55 8.20 -19.91 -2.80
N GLU A 56 9.05 -20.30 -1.85
CA GLU A 56 9.64 -19.34 -0.93
C GLU A 56 10.25 -18.13 -1.63
N ARG A 57 10.99 -18.34 -2.70
CA ARG A 57 11.67 -17.25 -3.39
C ARG A 57 10.71 -16.29 -4.09
N LYS A 58 9.45 -16.69 -4.29
CA LYS A 58 8.47 -15.83 -4.95
C LYS A 58 7.55 -15.10 -4.00
N LYS A 59 7.60 -15.43 -2.72
CA LYS A 59 6.63 -14.90 -1.75
C LYS A 59 6.60 -13.37 -1.71
N ILE A 60 7.75 -12.75 -1.56
CA ILE A 60 7.79 -11.30 -1.43
C ILE A 60 7.33 -10.63 -2.73
N ASN A 61 7.74 -11.16 -3.88
CA ASN A 61 7.30 -10.58 -5.15
C ASN A 61 5.80 -10.71 -5.34
N GLN A 62 5.20 -11.81 -4.89
CA GLN A 62 3.75 -11.95 -4.97
C GLN A 62 3.05 -10.97 -4.05
N GLY A 63 3.59 -10.76 -2.86
CA GLY A 63 3.04 -9.75 -1.96
C GLY A 63 3.07 -8.37 -2.60
N ARG A 64 4.22 -8.01 -3.16
CA ARG A 64 4.39 -6.71 -3.82
C ARG A 64 3.42 -6.56 -4.99
N PHE A 65 3.38 -7.57 -5.86
CA PHE A 65 2.54 -7.51 -7.04
C PHE A 65 1.07 -7.33 -6.65
N THR A 66 0.59 -8.16 -5.76
CA THR A 66 -0.82 -8.14 -5.38
C THR A 66 -1.19 -6.85 -4.66
N ALA A 67 -0.45 -6.49 -3.63
CA ALA A 67 -0.80 -5.33 -2.83
C ALA A 67 -0.59 -4.03 -3.61
N ASN A 68 0.51 -3.93 -4.35
CA ASN A 68 0.79 -2.71 -5.12
C ASN A 68 -0.24 -2.51 -6.23
N THR A 69 -0.67 -3.59 -6.88
CA THR A 69 -1.68 -3.50 -7.92
C THR A 69 -2.99 -3.01 -7.35
N ARG A 70 -3.41 -3.55 -6.21
CA ARG A 70 -4.65 -3.12 -5.58
C ARG A 70 -4.58 -1.67 -5.15
N LEU A 71 -3.46 -1.26 -4.59
CA LEU A 71 -3.30 0.13 -4.19
C LEU A 71 -3.38 1.06 -5.39
N ARG A 72 -2.69 0.73 -6.47
CA ARG A 72 -2.71 1.56 -7.67
C ARG A 72 -4.13 1.70 -8.22
N LEU A 73 -4.85 0.60 -8.28
CA LEU A 73 -6.23 0.63 -8.79
C LEU A 73 -7.14 1.45 -7.90
N PHE A 74 -6.99 1.30 -6.58
CA PHE A 74 -7.79 2.07 -5.64
C PHE A 74 -7.55 3.57 -5.80
N ILE A 75 -6.28 3.97 -5.87
CA ILE A 75 -5.95 5.39 -5.99
C ILE A 75 -6.42 5.96 -7.33
N ASN A 76 -6.23 5.20 -8.41
CA ASN A 76 -6.68 5.66 -9.72
C ASN A 76 -8.18 5.87 -9.75
N LYS A 77 -8.93 4.95 -9.15
CA LYS A 77 -10.37 5.08 -9.10
C LYS A 77 -10.79 6.28 -8.27
N ARG A 78 -10.11 6.51 -7.16
CA ARG A 78 -10.42 7.65 -6.30
C ARG A 78 -10.17 8.98 -7.02
N LEU A 79 -9.03 9.09 -7.69
CA LEU A 79 -8.71 10.31 -8.42
C LEU A 79 -9.69 10.54 -9.56
N LYS A 80 -10.10 9.48 -10.24
CA LYS A 80 -11.07 9.58 -11.31
C LYS A 80 -12.41 10.07 -10.79
N ASN A 81 -12.84 9.55 -9.64
CA ASN A 81 -14.10 9.98 -9.04
C ASN A 81 -14.05 11.44 -8.63
N LEU A 82 -12.94 11.91 -8.10
CA LEU A 82 -12.81 13.31 -7.74
C LEU A 82 -12.88 14.21 -8.97
N ALA A 83 -12.25 13.80 -10.05
CA ALA A 83 -12.29 14.56 -11.29
C ALA A 83 -13.71 14.60 -11.85
N THR A 84 -14.45 13.53 -11.70
CA THR A 84 -15.82 13.46 -12.20
C THR A 84 -16.75 14.39 -11.43
N LEU A 85 -16.49 14.58 -10.15
CA LEU A 85 -17.33 15.43 -9.33
C LEU A 85 -17.20 16.91 -9.70
N ASN A 86 -16.13 17.26 -10.34
CA ASN A 86 -15.97 18.64 -10.77
C ASN A 86 -16.59 18.85 -12.11
#